data_8e5bc9e667a4ea94b88897c954bbcf7e
#
_entry.id   8e5bc9e667a4ea94b88897c954bbcf7e
#
_cell.length_a   1.000
_cell.length_b   1.000
_cell.length_c   1.000
_cell.angle_alpha   90.00
_cell.angle_beta   90.00
_cell.angle_gamma   90.00
#
_symmetry.space_group_name_H-M   'P 1'
#
loop_
_entity.id
_entity.type
_entity.pdbx_description
1 polymer ?
#
loop_
_entity_poly.entity_id
_entity_poly.type
_entity_poly.pdbx_seq_one_letter_code
_entity_poly.pdbx_strand_id
1 'polypeptide(L)'
;MTAALTVRGATKRFGPVLALDEVDLEVQHGEVLAVLGDNGAGKSTLIKCISGVHRLDAGEIEIDGLPVHITSPAAARAHGIETVYQDLALFDNLEPAANFYAGREDAGPRWLPRPLRVLRRRSMADATVELLERLQVSLPDHAATVGLMSGGQRQVIAVARAAVFASKVVILDEPTAALGVRESRRVLDLILRLRAEGHAVIVISHAMDHVTEVADRAVVMRRGRKVGEEIPSPDSQERIVALIVGTSG
;
A
#
# COMPACT_ATOMS: atom_id res chain seq x y z
N MET A 1 -19.49 -11.40 -5.82
CA MET A 1 -18.18 -11.12 -6.43
C MET A 1 -17.13 -11.66 -5.48
N THR A 2 -16.01 -12.19 -5.97
CA THR A 2 -14.94 -12.69 -5.11
C THR A 2 -14.07 -11.50 -4.67
N ALA A 3 -13.73 -11.42 -3.37
CA ALA A 3 -12.85 -10.38 -2.86
C ALA A 3 -11.45 -10.48 -3.47
N ALA A 4 -10.79 -9.34 -3.67
CA ALA A 4 -9.40 -9.29 -4.13
C ALA A 4 -8.44 -9.82 -3.07
N LEU A 5 -8.71 -9.50 -1.80
CA LEU A 5 -7.96 -9.99 -0.64
C LEU A 5 -8.94 -10.31 0.49
N THR A 6 -8.76 -11.48 1.10
CA THR A 6 -9.43 -11.85 2.35
C THR A 6 -8.39 -12.31 3.36
N VAL A 7 -8.50 -11.85 4.58
CA VAL A 7 -7.71 -12.27 5.74
C VAL A 7 -8.67 -12.82 6.77
N ARG A 8 -8.44 -14.06 7.25
CA ARG A 8 -9.31 -14.72 8.23
C ARG A 8 -8.52 -15.12 9.47
N GLY A 9 -9.00 -14.73 10.64
CA GLY A 9 -8.45 -15.11 11.93
C GLY A 9 -6.99 -14.75 12.12
N ALA A 10 -6.51 -13.65 11.48
CA ALA A 10 -5.10 -13.27 11.50
C ALA A 10 -4.62 -13.05 12.93
N THR A 11 -3.70 -13.90 13.37
CA THR A 11 -3.09 -13.83 14.70
C THR A 11 -1.58 -13.69 14.59
N LYS A 12 -1.01 -12.76 15.39
CA LYS A 12 0.43 -12.52 15.45
C LYS A 12 0.90 -12.19 16.85
N ARG A 13 1.94 -12.89 17.31
CA ARG A 13 2.59 -12.65 18.61
C ARG A 13 4.05 -12.24 18.43
N PHE A 14 4.51 -11.38 19.27
CA PHE A 14 5.92 -11.03 19.45
C PHE A 14 6.29 -11.26 20.92
N GLY A 15 6.85 -12.41 21.20
CA GLY A 15 7.06 -12.84 22.59
C GLY A 15 5.73 -12.86 23.37
N PRO A 16 5.63 -12.13 24.50
CA PRO A 16 4.38 -12.07 25.28
C PRO A 16 3.30 -11.16 24.67
N VAL A 17 3.65 -10.33 23.66
CA VAL A 17 2.74 -9.33 23.11
C VAL A 17 1.91 -9.97 21.99
N LEU A 18 0.58 -9.98 22.14
CA LEU A 18 -0.39 -10.34 21.11
C LEU A 18 -0.68 -9.09 20.28
N ALA A 19 -0.06 -8.99 19.11
CA ALA A 19 -0.15 -7.82 18.23
C ALA A 19 -1.33 -7.87 17.27
N LEU A 20 -1.77 -9.08 16.89
CA LEU A 20 -3.02 -9.35 16.17
C LEU A 20 -3.73 -10.50 16.86
N ASP A 21 -5.02 -10.39 17.03
CA ASP A 21 -5.87 -11.31 17.75
C ASP A 21 -7.15 -11.58 16.94
N GLU A 22 -7.10 -12.65 16.13
CA GLU A 22 -8.21 -13.12 15.28
C GLU A 22 -8.79 -12.01 14.38
N VAL A 23 -7.94 -11.29 13.64
CA VAL A 23 -8.39 -10.19 12.78
C VAL A 23 -8.90 -10.74 11.45
N ASP A 24 -10.15 -10.36 11.12
CA ASP A 24 -10.76 -10.58 9.81
C ASP A 24 -10.80 -9.27 9.02
N LEU A 25 -10.39 -9.34 7.74
CA LEU A 25 -10.41 -8.20 6.82
C LEU A 25 -10.69 -8.70 5.41
N GLU A 26 -11.50 -7.96 4.68
CA GLU A 26 -11.81 -8.24 3.28
C GLU A 26 -11.81 -6.94 2.49
N VAL A 27 -11.26 -6.96 1.28
CA VAL A 27 -11.31 -5.83 0.35
C VAL A 27 -11.65 -6.33 -1.05
N GLN A 28 -12.58 -5.62 -1.70
CA GLN A 28 -13.07 -5.96 -3.04
C GLN A 28 -12.17 -5.35 -4.12
N HIS A 29 -12.25 -5.89 -5.35
CA HIS A 29 -11.70 -5.21 -6.51
C HIS A 29 -12.36 -3.86 -6.73
N GLY A 30 -11.58 -2.81 -7.00
CA GLY A 30 -12.10 -1.44 -7.17
C GLY A 30 -12.65 -0.82 -5.88
N GLU A 31 -12.19 -1.29 -4.72
CA GLU A 31 -12.54 -0.73 -3.41
C GLU A 31 -11.32 -0.06 -2.76
N VAL A 32 -11.54 1.07 -2.10
CA VAL A 32 -10.59 1.67 -1.16
C VAL A 32 -11.05 1.38 0.26
N LEU A 33 -10.31 0.54 0.97
CA LEU A 33 -10.53 0.19 2.37
C LEU A 33 -9.57 0.96 3.27
N ALA A 34 -10.09 1.81 4.16
CA ALA A 34 -9.28 2.44 5.18
C ALA A 34 -9.10 1.52 6.40
N VAL A 35 -7.89 1.45 6.94
CA VAL A 35 -7.59 0.76 8.21
C VAL A 35 -7.19 1.81 9.23
N LEU A 36 -8.07 2.04 10.19
CA LEU A 36 -7.99 3.08 11.19
C LEU A 36 -7.70 2.50 12.59
N GLY A 37 -7.27 3.34 13.50
CA GLY A 37 -6.98 2.96 14.89
C GLY A 37 -5.83 3.75 15.46
N ASP A 38 -5.66 3.73 16.76
CA ASP A 38 -4.59 4.43 17.47
C ASP A 38 -3.21 3.78 17.25
N ASN A 39 -2.17 4.43 17.74
CA ASN A 39 -0.83 3.86 17.77
C ASN A 39 -0.81 2.58 18.61
N GLY A 40 -0.20 1.51 18.10
CA GLY A 40 -0.22 0.22 18.77
C GLY A 40 -1.50 -0.61 18.55
N ALA A 41 -2.46 -0.13 17.76
CA ALA A 41 -3.69 -0.88 17.46
C ALA A 41 -3.49 -2.17 16.65
N GLY A 42 -2.31 -2.38 16.05
CA GLY A 42 -1.98 -3.56 15.25
C GLY A 42 -1.98 -3.32 13.72
N LYS A 43 -2.32 -2.12 13.25
CA LYS A 43 -2.42 -1.78 11.82
C LYS A 43 -1.16 -2.15 11.02
N SER A 44 -0.02 -1.61 11.42
CA SER A 44 1.26 -1.89 10.72
C SER A 44 1.69 -3.35 10.84
N THR A 45 1.29 -4.07 11.91
CA THR A 45 1.53 -5.50 12.04
C THR A 45 0.69 -6.29 11.02
N LEU A 46 -0.59 -5.94 10.86
CA LEU A 46 -1.48 -6.53 9.87
C LEU A 46 -0.91 -6.36 8.46
N ILE A 47 -0.54 -5.13 8.09
CA ILE A 47 0.07 -4.85 6.78
C ILE A 47 1.37 -5.62 6.58
N LYS A 48 2.23 -5.69 7.59
CA LYS A 48 3.48 -6.46 7.52
C LYS A 48 3.24 -7.96 7.38
N CYS A 49 2.14 -8.49 7.89
CA CYS A 49 1.74 -9.89 7.65
C CYS A 49 1.24 -10.08 6.20
N ILE A 50 0.35 -9.20 5.72
CA ILE A 50 -0.17 -9.27 4.34
C ILE A 50 0.95 -9.08 3.32
N SER A 51 1.90 -8.19 3.57
CA SER A 51 3.04 -7.92 2.70
C SER A 51 4.21 -8.92 2.84
N GLY A 52 4.09 -9.92 3.73
CA GLY A 52 5.08 -10.98 3.88
C GLY A 52 6.35 -10.60 4.65
N VAL A 53 6.39 -9.45 5.31
CA VAL A 53 7.48 -9.07 6.23
C VAL A 53 7.43 -9.92 7.50
N HIS A 54 6.22 -10.20 7.98
CA HIS A 54 5.98 -11.14 9.07
C HIS A 54 5.08 -12.27 8.61
N ARG A 55 5.28 -13.47 9.16
CA ARG A 55 4.34 -14.58 8.99
C ARG A 55 3.27 -14.50 10.06
N LEU A 56 2.03 -14.83 9.71
CA LEU A 56 0.98 -15.09 10.68
C LEU A 56 1.37 -16.30 11.54
N ASP A 57 0.99 -16.28 12.80
CA ASP A 57 1.13 -17.44 13.69
C ASP A 57 -0.11 -18.34 13.60
N ALA A 58 -1.30 -17.75 13.28
CA ALA A 58 -2.53 -18.44 12.92
C ALA A 58 -3.36 -17.57 11.97
N GLY A 59 -4.34 -18.19 11.31
CA GLY A 59 -5.18 -17.55 10.29
C GLY A 59 -4.66 -17.79 8.87
N GLU A 60 -5.40 -17.28 7.90
CA GLU A 60 -5.11 -17.47 6.47
C GLU A 60 -5.32 -16.19 5.67
N ILE A 61 -4.65 -16.15 4.52
CA ILE A 61 -4.79 -15.07 3.52
C ILE A 61 -5.25 -15.72 2.22
N GLU A 62 -6.27 -15.14 1.61
CA GLU A 62 -6.76 -15.53 0.29
C GLU A 62 -6.62 -14.35 -0.69
N ILE A 63 -6.26 -14.66 -1.93
CA ILE A 63 -6.26 -13.72 -3.06
C ILE A 63 -7.20 -14.27 -4.12
N ASP A 64 -8.21 -13.49 -4.51
CA ASP A 64 -9.28 -13.92 -5.42
C ASP A 64 -9.96 -15.22 -4.98
N GLY A 65 -10.13 -15.40 -3.67
CA GLY A 65 -10.73 -16.58 -3.06
C GLY A 65 -9.83 -17.83 -3.04
N LEU A 66 -8.55 -17.69 -3.40
CA LEU A 66 -7.59 -18.79 -3.36
C LEU A 66 -6.63 -18.60 -2.18
N PRO A 67 -6.50 -19.58 -1.28
CA PRO A 67 -5.55 -19.53 -0.18
C PRO A 67 -4.11 -19.36 -0.69
N VAL A 68 -3.36 -18.43 -0.08
CA VAL A 68 -1.97 -18.15 -0.45
C VAL A 68 -1.06 -18.17 0.76
N HIS A 69 0.16 -18.67 0.57
CA HIS A 69 1.20 -18.65 1.59
C HIS A 69 2.20 -17.53 1.36
N ILE A 70 2.01 -16.42 2.06
CA ILE A 70 2.88 -15.25 1.95
C ILE A 70 4.01 -15.38 2.97
N THR A 71 5.18 -15.79 2.50
CA THR A 71 6.37 -16.06 3.35
C THR A 71 7.46 -15.00 3.24
N SER A 72 7.32 -14.07 2.30
CA SER A 72 8.27 -12.99 2.03
C SER A 72 7.62 -11.88 1.22
N PRO A 73 8.18 -10.66 1.20
CA PRO A 73 7.72 -9.59 0.32
C PRO A 73 7.76 -9.96 -1.18
N ALA A 74 8.69 -10.81 -1.58
CA ALA A 74 8.74 -11.32 -2.95
C ALA A 74 7.54 -12.23 -3.27
N ALA A 75 7.10 -13.05 -2.31
CA ALA A 75 5.90 -13.88 -2.46
C ALA A 75 4.64 -13.01 -2.53
N ALA A 76 4.51 -11.98 -1.68
CA ALA A 76 3.39 -11.04 -1.74
C ALA A 76 3.28 -10.37 -3.12
N ARG A 77 4.42 -9.89 -3.66
CA ARG A 77 4.48 -9.32 -5.01
C ARG A 77 4.11 -10.33 -6.10
N ALA A 78 4.53 -11.57 -5.97
CA ALA A 78 4.17 -12.64 -6.93
C ALA A 78 2.66 -12.91 -6.96
N HIS A 79 1.95 -12.64 -5.86
CA HIS A 79 0.49 -12.70 -5.76
C HIS A 79 -0.21 -11.38 -6.14
N GLY A 80 0.52 -10.36 -6.60
CA GLY A 80 -0.03 -9.08 -7.06
C GLY A 80 -0.26 -8.06 -5.95
N ILE A 81 0.34 -8.24 -4.78
CA ILE A 81 0.27 -7.29 -3.67
C ILE A 81 1.51 -6.40 -3.67
N GLU A 82 1.31 -5.09 -3.78
CA GLU A 82 2.37 -4.09 -3.60
C GLU A 82 2.12 -3.25 -2.37
N THR A 83 3.19 -2.87 -1.68
CA THR A 83 3.09 -2.10 -0.43
C THR A 83 4.02 -0.89 -0.48
N VAL A 84 3.47 0.28 -0.18
CA VAL A 84 4.21 1.50 0.13
C VAL A 84 4.17 1.69 1.64
N TYR A 85 5.33 1.57 2.27
CA TYR A 85 5.48 1.83 3.71
C TYR A 85 5.69 3.31 3.97
N GLN A 86 5.52 3.73 5.21
CA GLN A 86 5.79 5.09 5.67
C GLN A 86 7.24 5.53 5.32
N ASP A 87 8.21 4.62 5.43
CA ASP A 87 9.52 4.78 4.81
C ASP A 87 9.42 4.32 3.35
N LEU A 88 9.42 5.26 2.42
CA LEU A 88 9.11 5.07 1.00
C LEU A 88 9.96 4.02 0.28
N ALA A 89 11.03 3.56 0.93
CA ALA A 89 11.99 2.61 0.36
C ALA A 89 12.47 3.03 -1.04
N LEU A 90 12.82 4.32 -1.17
CA LEU A 90 13.42 4.90 -2.37
C LEU A 90 14.92 5.08 -2.15
N PHE A 91 15.67 4.91 -3.21
CA PHE A 91 17.12 5.17 -3.26
C PHE A 91 17.35 6.62 -3.65
N ASP A 92 17.76 7.46 -2.71
CA ASP A 92 17.93 8.90 -2.90
C ASP A 92 18.95 9.25 -4.00
N ASN A 93 19.95 8.41 -4.21
CA ASN A 93 21.03 8.60 -5.20
C ASN A 93 20.68 8.07 -6.60
N LEU A 94 19.47 7.54 -6.80
CA LEU A 94 19.01 7.02 -8.07
C LEU A 94 17.92 7.90 -8.68
N GLU A 95 17.83 7.88 -10.01
CA GLU A 95 16.76 8.49 -10.80
C GLU A 95 15.40 7.75 -10.58
N PRO A 96 14.26 8.39 -10.88
CA PRO A 96 12.94 7.74 -10.77
C PRO A 96 12.86 6.39 -11.48
N ALA A 97 13.36 6.29 -12.72
CA ALA A 97 13.32 5.04 -13.47
C ALA A 97 14.07 3.89 -12.77
N ALA A 98 15.25 4.15 -12.21
CA ALA A 98 15.99 3.16 -11.45
C ALA A 98 15.27 2.77 -10.14
N ASN A 99 14.59 3.72 -9.50
CA ASN A 99 13.75 3.45 -8.33
C ASN A 99 12.52 2.60 -8.68
N PHE A 100 11.86 2.85 -9.82
CA PHE A 100 10.72 2.05 -10.28
C PHE A 100 11.12 0.60 -10.48
N TYR A 101 12.23 0.36 -11.17
CA TYR A 101 12.69 -0.98 -11.53
C TYR A 101 13.62 -1.63 -10.51
N ALA A 102 13.86 -1.03 -9.34
CA ALA A 102 14.72 -1.61 -8.31
C ALA A 102 14.27 -3.03 -7.92
N GLY A 103 15.15 -4.01 -8.12
CA GLY A 103 14.88 -5.43 -7.92
C GLY A 103 14.05 -6.10 -9.01
N ARG A 104 13.74 -5.38 -10.09
CA ARG A 104 12.96 -5.84 -11.28
C ARG A 104 13.57 -5.30 -12.57
N GLU A 105 14.85 -5.02 -12.56
CA GLU A 105 15.55 -4.38 -13.65
C GLU A 105 15.36 -5.14 -14.96
N ASP A 106 15.05 -4.41 -16.05
CA ASP A 106 15.07 -4.98 -17.38
C ASP A 106 16.53 -5.09 -17.84
N ALA A 107 16.97 -6.32 -17.94
CA ALA A 107 18.32 -6.64 -18.34
C ALA A 107 18.31 -7.73 -19.42
N GLY A 108 19.08 -7.52 -20.47
CA GLY A 108 19.12 -8.43 -21.60
C GLY A 108 20.51 -8.59 -22.19
N PRO A 109 20.63 -9.52 -23.13
CA PRO A 109 19.64 -10.49 -23.57
C PRO A 109 19.39 -11.61 -22.54
N ARG A 110 18.13 -12.11 -22.48
CA ARG A 110 17.68 -13.07 -21.46
C ARG A 110 18.37 -14.46 -21.56
N TRP A 111 18.94 -14.80 -22.71
CA TRP A 111 19.71 -16.03 -22.89
C TRP A 111 21.08 -16.01 -22.23
N LEU A 112 21.61 -14.83 -21.85
CA LEU A 112 22.84 -14.70 -21.09
C LEU A 112 22.61 -15.02 -19.60
N PRO A 113 23.62 -15.58 -18.90
CA PRO A 113 23.61 -15.65 -17.45
C PRO A 113 23.41 -14.27 -16.81
N ARG A 114 22.68 -14.19 -15.68
CA ARG A 114 22.35 -12.94 -15.01
C ARG A 114 23.54 -11.94 -14.88
N PRO A 115 24.74 -12.36 -14.45
CA PRO A 115 25.86 -11.42 -14.25
C PRO A 115 26.40 -10.79 -15.55
N LEU A 116 26.07 -11.38 -16.71
CA LEU A 116 26.49 -10.88 -18.04
C LEU A 116 25.40 -10.07 -18.75
N ARG A 117 24.25 -9.87 -18.13
CA ARG A 117 23.16 -9.07 -18.71
C ARG A 117 23.44 -7.58 -18.52
N VAL A 118 23.18 -6.80 -19.55
CA VAL A 118 23.30 -5.34 -19.53
C VAL A 118 21.94 -4.73 -19.23
N LEU A 119 21.89 -3.76 -18.30
CA LEU A 119 20.68 -3.02 -17.99
C LEU A 119 20.21 -2.18 -19.18
N ARG A 120 18.95 -2.28 -19.52
CA ARG A 120 18.29 -1.50 -20.57
C ARG A 120 17.79 -0.16 -20.03
N ARG A 121 18.70 0.68 -19.57
CA ARG A 121 18.37 1.94 -18.88
C ARG A 121 17.40 2.84 -19.67
N ARG A 122 17.62 3.00 -20.98
CA ARG A 122 16.74 3.83 -21.83
C ARG A 122 15.33 3.26 -21.88
N SER A 123 15.17 1.97 -22.13
CA SER A 123 13.87 1.30 -22.14
C SER A 123 13.12 1.45 -20.81
N MET A 124 13.82 1.32 -19.68
CA MET A 124 13.23 1.54 -18.35
C MET A 124 12.84 3.02 -18.15
N ALA A 125 13.65 3.97 -18.61
CA ALA A 125 13.35 5.39 -18.50
C ALA A 125 12.11 5.76 -19.34
N ASP A 126 12.08 5.35 -20.61
CA ASP A 126 10.96 5.62 -21.51
C ASP A 126 9.66 5.01 -20.96
N ALA A 127 9.69 3.75 -20.53
CA ALA A 127 8.55 3.11 -19.91
C ALA A 127 8.10 3.79 -18.60
N THR A 128 9.04 4.31 -17.80
CA THR A 128 8.68 5.06 -16.57
C THR A 128 7.97 6.37 -16.93
N VAL A 129 8.42 7.10 -17.95
CA VAL A 129 7.75 8.33 -18.39
C VAL A 129 6.32 8.01 -18.86
N GLU A 130 6.13 7.01 -19.71
CA GLU A 130 4.81 6.59 -20.21
C GLU A 130 3.87 6.20 -19.05
N LEU A 131 4.39 5.46 -18.05
CA LEU A 131 3.63 5.05 -16.87
C LEU A 131 3.22 6.24 -16.00
N LEU A 132 4.13 7.20 -15.78
CA LEU A 132 3.84 8.43 -15.03
C LEU A 132 2.80 9.29 -15.77
N GLU A 133 2.89 9.41 -17.10
CA GLU A 133 1.91 10.11 -17.92
C GLU A 133 0.53 9.45 -17.82
N ARG A 134 0.43 8.13 -17.94
CA ARG A 134 -0.82 7.38 -17.75
C ARG A 134 -1.44 7.64 -16.39
N LEU A 135 -0.65 7.67 -15.33
CA LEU A 135 -1.08 7.98 -13.98
C LEU A 135 -1.28 9.50 -13.75
N GLN A 136 -1.06 10.33 -14.78
CA GLN A 136 -1.08 11.80 -14.73
C GLN A 136 -0.19 12.38 -13.61
N VAL A 137 0.96 11.74 -13.40
CA VAL A 137 1.99 12.17 -12.45
C VAL A 137 3.03 12.97 -13.22
N SER A 138 3.16 14.25 -12.90
CA SER A 138 4.18 15.13 -13.49
C SER A 138 5.35 15.26 -12.53
N LEU A 139 6.55 14.96 -13.02
CA LEU A 139 7.82 15.23 -12.34
C LEU A 139 8.53 16.38 -13.06
N PRO A 140 9.15 17.30 -12.33
CA PRO A 140 9.89 18.44 -12.93
C PRO A 140 11.06 17.99 -13.80
N ASP A 141 11.76 16.94 -13.38
CA ASP A 141 12.90 16.36 -14.08
C ASP A 141 12.95 14.85 -13.82
N HIS A 142 12.84 14.06 -14.88
CA HIS A 142 12.90 12.60 -14.82
C HIS A 142 14.33 12.05 -14.68
N ALA A 143 15.34 12.88 -14.95
CA ALA A 143 16.76 12.53 -14.85
C ALA A 143 17.39 12.95 -13.51
N ALA A 144 16.70 13.80 -12.73
CA ALA A 144 17.18 14.18 -11.41
C ALA A 144 17.09 13.00 -10.43
N THR A 145 18.05 12.91 -9.52
CA THR A 145 18.02 11.91 -8.46
C THR A 145 16.87 12.19 -7.48
N VAL A 146 16.25 11.13 -6.96
CA VAL A 146 15.09 11.23 -6.06
C VAL A 146 15.40 12.02 -4.79
N GLY A 147 16.64 11.99 -4.32
CA GLY A 147 17.08 12.78 -3.16
C GLY A 147 16.99 14.30 -3.33
N LEU A 148 16.97 14.81 -4.56
CA LEU A 148 16.77 16.24 -4.88
C LEU A 148 15.29 16.64 -4.96
N MET A 149 14.38 15.69 -4.84
CA MET A 149 12.94 15.92 -4.96
C MET A 149 12.30 16.25 -3.60
N SER A 150 11.19 16.99 -3.64
CA SER A 150 10.41 17.26 -2.43
C SER A 150 9.83 15.96 -1.84
N GLY A 151 9.51 15.98 -0.55
CA GLY A 151 8.86 14.84 0.12
C GLY A 151 7.60 14.38 -0.62
N GLY A 152 6.77 15.32 -1.09
CA GLY A 152 5.57 15.02 -1.86
C GLY A 152 5.86 14.36 -3.21
N GLN A 153 6.90 14.81 -3.93
CA GLN A 153 7.32 14.17 -5.18
C GLN A 153 7.80 12.74 -4.93
N ARG A 154 8.59 12.52 -3.89
CA ARG A 154 9.05 11.18 -3.49
C ARG A 154 7.87 10.27 -3.14
N GLN A 155 6.88 10.79 -2.40
CA GLN A 155 5.66 10.04 -2.06
C GLN A 155 4.90 9.61 -3.31
N VAL A 156 4.66 10.54 -4.24
CA VAL A 156 3.97 10.25 -5.50
C VAL A 156 4.72 9.20 -6.32
N ILE A 157 6.07 9.26 -6.39
CA ILE A 157 6.90 8.24 -7.04
C ILE A 157 6.71 6.87 -6.38
N ALA A 158 6.71 6.79 -5.05
CA ALA A 158 6.54 5.53 -4.33
C ALA A 158 5.17 4.91 -4.58
N VAL A 159 4.10 5.72 -4.55
CA VAL A 159 2.73 5.27 -4.83
C VAL A 159 2.59 4.86 -6.31
N ALA A 160 3.12 5.66 -7.25
CA ALA A 160 3.10 5.34 -8.68
C ALA A 160 3.87 4.04 -8.98
N ARG A 161 5.02 3.82 -8.33
CA ARG A 161 5.77 2.55 -8.42
C ARG A 161 4.92 1.36 -7.99
N ALA A 162 4.23 1.47 -6.85
CA ALA A 162 3.34 0.41 -6.40
C ALA A 162 2.18 0.19 -7.37
N ALA A 163 1.56 1.26 -7.86
CA ALA A 163 0.49 1.24 -8.84
C ALA A 163 0.83 0.46 -10.11
N VAL A 164 2.03 0.69 -10.63
CA VAL A 164 2.49 0.07 -11.89
C VAL A 164 2.70 -1.43 -11.75
N PHE A 165 3.17 -1.88 -10.59
CA PHE A 165 3.53 -3.28 -10.38
C PHE A 165 2.47 -4.09 -9.63
N ALA A 166 1.52 -3.43 -8.96
CA ALA A 166 0.37 -4.11 -8.41
C ALA A 166 -0.51 -4.64 -9.53
N SER A 167 -0.93 -5.89 -9.41
CA SER A 167 -1.90 -6.45 -10.31
C SER A 167 -3.26 -6.66 -9.65
N LYS A 168 -3.33 -6.62 -8.30
CA LYS A 168 -4.54 -6.88 -7.53
C LYS A 168 -4.72 -5.94 -6.35
N VAL A 169 -3.72 -5.82 -5.48
CA VAL A 169 -3.83 -5.10 -4.20
C VAL A 169 -2.70 -4.10 -4.03
N VAL A 170 -3.03 -2.86 -3.72
CA VAL A 170 -2.10 -1.80 -3.33
C VAL A 170 -2.33 -1.47 -1.86
N ILE A 171 -1.26 -1.50 -1.07
CA ILE A 171 -1.30 -1.13 0.35
C ILE A 171 -0.47 0.14 0.53
N LEU A 172 -1.08 1.14 1.16
CA LEU A 172 -0.47 2.45 1.39
C LEU A 172 -0.48 2.75 2.90
N ASP A 173 0.70 2.81 3.50
CA ASP A 173 0.86 3.11 4.93
C ASP A 173 1.18 4.61 5.10
N GLU A 174 0.23 5.37 5.63
CA GLU A 174 0.29 6.82 5.86
C GLU A 174 0.69 7.63 4.59
N PRO A 175 -0.01 7.46 3.45
CA PRO A 175 0.44 7.99 2.17
C PRO A 175 0.44 9.51 2.07
N THR A 176 -0.23 10.21 2.98
CA THR A 176 -0.32 11.68 3.00
C THR A 176 0.34 12.31 4.23
N ALA A 177 1.01 11.51 5.07
CA ALA A 177 1.67 12.02 6.26
C ALA A 177 2.80 13.01 5.88
N ALA A 178 2.87 14.12 6.62
CA ALA A 178 3.88 15.17 6.46
C ALA A 178 3.92 15.83 5.05
N LEU A 179 2.84 15.72 4.28
CA LEU A 179 2.69 16.39 2.99
C LEU A 179 1.92 17.70 3.11
N GLY A 180 2.24 18.65 2.24
CA GLY A 180 1.41 19.85 2.05
C GLY A 180 0.08 19.53 1.36
N VAL A 181 -0.84 20.49 1.37
CA VAL A 181 -2.21 20.32 0.82
C VAL A 181 -2.19 19.91 -0.67
N ARG A 182 -1.30 20.51 -1.47
CA ARG A 182 -1.20 20.21 -2.91
C ARG A 182 -0.66 18.80 -3.18
N GLU A 183 0.32 18.40 -2.41
CA GLU A 183 0.95 17.08 -2.50
C GLU A 183 -0.03 15.98 -2.04
N SER A 184 -0.71 16.20 -0.93
CA SER A 184 -1.75 15.29 -0.43
C SER A 184 -2.84 15.07 -1.49
N ARG A 185 -3.30 16.16 -2.12
CA ARG A 185 -4.30 16.06 -3.20
C ARG A 185 -3.86 15.16 -4.34
N ARG A 186 -2.62 15.28 -4.81
CA ARG A 186 -2.08 14.42 -5.88
C ARG A 186 -2.07 12.94 -5.49
N VAL A 187 -1.73 12.64 -4.23
CA VAL A 187 -1.74 11.26 -3.73
C VAL A 187 -3.17 10.73 -3.64
N LEU A 188 -4.12 11.53 -3.16
CA LEU A 188 -5.53 11.13 -3.09
C LEU A 188 -6.12 10.90 -4.51
N ASP A 189 -5.83 11.78 -5.46
CA ASP A 189 -6.23 11.61 -6.86
C ASP A 189 -5.66 10.31 -7.46
N LEU A 190 -4.42 9.94 -7.10
CA LEU A 190 -3.80 8.69 -7.55
C LEU A 190 -4.48 7.47 -6.92
N ILE A 191 -4.85 7.52 -5.64
CA ILE A 191 -5.63 6.46 -4.97
C ILE A 191 -6.96 6.23 -5.69
N LEU A 192 -7.69 7.30 -6.00
CA LEU A 192 -8.97 7.22 -6.71
C LEU A 192 -8.83 6.63 -8.12
N ARG A 193 -7.71 6.90 -8.81
CA ARG A 193 -7.41 6.28 -10.11
C ARG A 193 -7.14 4.79 -9.99
N LEU A 194 -6.35 4.37 -9.03
CA LEU A 194 -6.10 2.94 -8.76
C LEU A 194 -7.41 2.19 -8.53
N ARG A 195 -8.30 2.78 -7.72
CA ARG A 195 -9.66 2.27 -7.54
C ARG A 195 -10.41 2.15 -8.85
N ALA A 196 -10.41 3.20 -9.68
CA ALA A 196 -11.10 3.24 -10.97
C ALA A 196 -10.52 2.23 -11.99
N GLU A 197 -9.22 1.91 -11.90
CA GLU A 197 -8.56 0.87 -12.67
C GLU A 197 -8.85 -0.55 -12.15
N GLY A 198 -9.65 -0.68 -11.07
CA GLY A 198 -10.08 -1.96 -10.51
C GLY A 198 -9.16 -2.54 -9.44
N HIS A 199 -8.13 -1.83 -9.01
CA HIS A 199 -7.28 -2.30 -7.91
C HIS A 199 -8.04 -2.23 -6.57
N ALA A 200 -7.83 -3.24 -5.73
CA ALA A 200 -8.15 -3.14 -4.31
C ALA A 200 -7.08 -2.26 -3.63
N VAL A 201 -7.49 -1.23 -2.93
CA VAL A 201 -6.56 -0.32 -2.24
C VAL A 201 -6.80 -0.36 -0.74
N ILE A 202 -5.76 -0.64 0.04
CA ILE A 202 -5.81 -0.55 1.51
C ILE A 202 -5.01 0.69 1.92
N VAL A 203 -5.63 1.60 2.64
CA VAL A 203 -5.01 2.84 3.11
C VAL A 203 -4.99 2.84 4.63
N ILE A 204 -3.81 2.94 5.24
CA ILE A 204 -3.70 3.30 6.65
C ILE A 204 -3.56 4.82 6.72
N SER A 205 -4.38 5.49 7.49
CA SER A 205 -4.28 6.94 7.69
C SER A 205 -4.87 7.35 9.04
N HIS A 206 -4.36 8.47 9.55
CA HIS A 206 -4.94 9.18 10.71
C HIS A 206 -5.69 10.45 10.28
N ALA A 207 -5.59 10.85 9.01
CA ALA A 207 -6.25 12.03 8.46
C ALA A 207 -7.69 11.70 8.05
N MET A 208 -8.66 11.93 8.94
CA MET A 208 -10.07 11.57 8.71
C MET A 208 -10.66 12.24 7.47
N ASP A 209 -10.27 13.49 7.19
CA ASP A 209 -10.74 14.22 5.99
C ASP A 209 -10.31 13.49 4.71
N HIS A 210 -9.05 13.02 4.65
CA HIS A 210 -8.55 12.24 3.53
C HIS A 210 -9.26 10.89 3.41
N VAL A 211 -9.49 10.21 4.54
CA VAL A 211 -10.23 8.94 4.56
C VAL A 211 -11.65 9.12 4.04
N THR A 212 -12.36 10.16 4.51
CA THR A 212 -13.72 10.47 4.07
C THR A 212 -13.78 10.77 2.57
N GLU A 213 -12.71 11.31 2.01
CA GLU A 213 -12.66 11.67 0.59
C GLU A 213 -12.46 10.44 -0.33
N VAL A 214 -11.66 9.46 0.08
CA VAL A 214 -11.24 8.40 -0.85
C VAL A 214 -11.75 7.01 -0.49
N ALA A 215 -12.04 6.73 0.78
CA ALA A 215 -12.37 5.38 1.22
C ALA A 215 -13.86 5.07 1.06
N ASP A 216 -14.14 3.88 0.53
CA ASP A 216 -15.50 3.33 0.45
C ASP A 216 -15.97 2.77 1.78
N ARG A 217 -15.02 2.24 2.56
CA ARG A 217 -15.26 1.57 3.82
C ARG A 217 -14.05 1.75 4.74
N ALA A 218 -14.28 1.80 6.05
CA ALA A 218 -13.24 1.90 7.07
C ALA A 218 -13.38 0.79 8.11
N VAL A 219 -12.30 0.07 8.34
CA VAL A 219 -12.16 -0.89 9.44
C VAL A 219 -11.40 -0.24 10.57
N VAL A 220 -11.93 -0.31 11.78
CA VAL A 220 -11.29 0.24 12.98
C VAL A 220 -10.63 -0.88 13.77
N MET A 221 -9.34 -0.73 14.01
CA MET A 221 -8.54 -1.64 14.84
C MET A 221 -8.25 -1.02 16.20
N ARG A 222 -8.30 -1.84 17.23
CA ARG A 222 -7.92 -1.48 18.60
C ARG A 222 -7.34 -2.69 19.33
N ARG A 223 -6.14 -2.53 19.93
CA ARG A 223 -5.45 -3.56 20.71
C ARG A 223 -5.34 -4.91 19.98
N GLY A 224 -5.01 -4.88 18.71
CA GLY A 224 -4.82 -6.07 17.88
C GLY A 224 -6.11 -6.69 17.34
N ARG A 225 -7.29 -6.12 17.57
CA ARG A 225 -8.57 -6.63 17.10
C ARG A 225 -9.28 -5.64 16.19
N LYS A 226 -10.10 -6.13 15.27
CA LYS A 226 -11.11 -5.35 14.56
C LYS A 226 -12.26 -5.08 15.53
N VAL A 227 -12.57 -3.82 15.79
CA VAL A 227 -13.61 -3.41 16.75
C VAL A 227 -14.85 -2.80 16.09
N GLY A 228 -14.77 -2.50 14.80
CA GLY A 228 -15.90 -1.98 14.06
C GLY A 228 -15.56 -1.72 12.60
N GLU A 229 -16.59 -1.41 11.86
CA GLU A 229 -16.55 -1.07 10.45
C GLU A 229 -17.59 -0.02 10.14
N GLU A 230 -17.22 1.02 9.39
CA GLU A 230 -18.08 2.15 9.05
C GLU A 230 -17.87 2.58 7.60
N ILE A 231 -18.88 3.21 7.01
CA ILE A 231 -18.74 3.95 5.75
C ILE A 231 -18.30 5.36 6.12
N PRO A 232 -17.09 5.80 5.69
CA PRO A 232 -16.59 7.12 6.04
C PRO A 232 -17.46 8.22 5.46
N SER A 233 -17.92 9.12 6.32
CA SER A 233 -18.69 10.30 5.97
C SER A 233 -18.51 11.35 7.07
N PRO A 234 -18.86 12.61 6.84
CA PRO A 234 -18.87 13.63 7.91
C PRO A 234 -19.68 13.18 9.14
N ASP A 235 -20.82 12.49 8.92
CA ASP A 235 -21.72 12.05 9.99
C ASP A 235 -21.21 10.82 10.75
N SER A 236 -20.31 10.04 10.15
CA SER A 236 -19.73 8.83 10.80
C SER A 236 -18.45 9.12 11.57
N GLN A 237 -17.84 10.29 11.45
CA GLN A 237 -16.57 10.62 12.07
C GLN A 237 -16.59 10.42 13.59
N GLU A 238 -17.65 10.88 14.27
CA GLU A 238 -17.77 10.70 15.72
C GLU A 238 -17.85 9.23 16.12
N ARG A 239 -18.57 8.40 15.36
CA ARG A 239 -18.65 6.95 15.61
C ARG A 239 -17.30 6.27 15.40
N ILE A 240 -16.58 6.63 14.33
CA ILE A 240 -15.24 6.09 14.07
C ILE A 240 -14.29 6.47 15.22
N VAL A 241 -14.30 7.73 15.68
CA VAL A 241 -13.49 8.18 16.81
C VAL A 241 -13.86 7.42 18.08
N ALA A 242 -15.16 7.23 18.35
CA ALA A 242 -15.64 6.46 19.51
C ALA A 242 -15.12 5.01 19.48
N LEU A 243 -15.11 4.37 18.30
CA LEU A 243 -14.55 3.01 18.12
C LEU A 243 -13.03 2.99 18.39
N ILE A 244 -12.28 4.00 17.90
CA ILE A 244 -10.82 4.12 18.11
C ILE A 244 -10.52 4.26 19.61
N VAL A 245 -11.18 5.18 20.28
CA VAL A 245 -10.98 5.48 21.72
C VAL A 245 -11.57 4.37 22.62
N GLY A 246 -12.65 3.76 22.18
CA GLY A 246 -13.35 2.72 22.94
C GLY A 246 -14.37 3.24 23.93
N THR A 247 -14.98 4.38 23.63
CA THR A 247 -16.03 5.01 24.43
C THR A 247 -17.44 4.62 24.01
N SER A 248 -17.59 3.70 23.04
CA SER A 248 -18.91 3.14 22.71
C SER A 248 -19.41 2.31 23.88
N GLY A 249 -20.34 2.88 24.60
CA GLY A 249 -21.14 2.23 25.64
C GLY A 249 -22.03 1.12 25.10
#